data_438f464cb07ec3c09ba78fb01158a781
#
_entry.id   438f464cb07ec3c09ba78fb01158a781
#
_cell.length_a   1.000
_cell.length_b   1.000
_cell.length_c   1.000
_cell.angle_alpha   90.00
_cell.angle_beta   90.00
_cell.angle_gamma   90.00
#
_symmetry.space_group_name_H-M   'P 1'
#
loop_
_entity.id
_entity.type
_entity.pdbx_description
1 polymer ?
#
loop_
_entity_poly.entity_id
_entity_poly.type
_entity_poly.pdbx_seq_one_letter_code
_entity_poly.pdbx_strand_id
1 'polypeptide(L)'
;RYQTVVLNAEELASIYHFPLAHIESPNLQWVKTKEIAPPQNLPKTGQILIGESIYRGEEQDVYFSNEQDRRRHFYIIGQTGTGKTSLMQEMIIQDIANGKGVGVIDPHGDLIENILANIPKSRVDDIVLFEPFDTENPMGLNMLEWETPDQKDFLVSEMIMIFSKLFHPKIYQCNY
;
A
#
# COMPACT_ATOMS: atom_id res chain seq x y z
N ARG A 1 -14.11 -61.34 5.80
CA ARG A 1 -14.76 -60.78 4.57
C ARG A 1 -14.75 -59.27 4.73
N TYR A 2 -13.93 -58.59 3.94
CA TYR A 2 -13.96 -57.14 3.85
C TYR A 2 -15.16 -56.74 2.97
N GLN A 3 -16.08 -55.97 3.51
CA GLN A 3 -17.14 -55.36 2.71
C GLN A 3 -16.54 -54.10 2.05
N THR A 4 -16.39 -54.16 0.73
CA THR A 4 -16.03 -52.98 -0.06
C THR A 4 -17.29 -52.18 -0.33
N VAL A 5 -17.33 -50.96 0.12
CA VAL A 5 -18.37 -49.97 -0.19
C VAL A 5 -17.84 -49.11 -1.34
N VAL A 6 -18.59 -49.04 -2.42
CA VAL A 6 -18.30 -48.17 -3.57
C VAL A 6 -19.09 -46.87 -3.34
N LEU A 7 -18.40 -45.75 -3.17
CA LEU A 7 -18.98 -44.42 -2.99
C LEU A 7 -18.78 -43.63 -4.27
N ASN A 8 -19.77 -42.83 -4.65
CA ASN A 8 -19.59 -41.81 -5.69
C ASN A 8 -18.89 -40.57 -5.13
N ALA A 9 -18.54 -39.61 -6.02
CA ALA A 9 -17.80 -38.41 -5.61
C ALA A 9 -18.56 -37.51 -4.63
N GLU A 10 -19.90 -37.44 -4.72
CA GLU A 10 -20.75 -36.64 -3.83
C GLU A 10 -20.90 -37.31 -2.46
N GLU A 11 -21.04 -38.62 -2.42
CA GLU A 11 -21.07 -39.38 -1.17
C GLU A 11 -19.73 -39.33 -0.46
N LEU A 12 -18.62 -39.38 -1.19
CA LEU A 12 -17.27 -39.20 -0.62
C LEU A 12 -17.07 -37.80 -0.08
N ALA A 13 -17.53 -36.78 -0.79
CA ALA A 13 -17.43 -35.38 -0.35
C ALA A 13 -18.27 -35.09 0.91
N SER A 14 -19.40 -35.80 1.10
CA SER A 14 -20.21 -35.64 2.31
C SER A 14 -19.61 -36.33 3.56
N ILE A 15 -18.77 -37.36 3.34
CA ILE A 15 -18.08 -38.09 4.42
C ILE A 15 -16.74 -37.44 4.72
N TYR A 16 -16.03 -36.91 3.70
CA TYR A 16 -14.72 -36.31 3.85
C TYR A 16 -14.63 -35.03 3.07
N HIS A 17 -14.44 -33.93 3.80
CA HIS A 17 -14.15 -32.60 3.25
C HIS A 17 -13.00 -31.97 4.02
N PHE A 18 -12.20 -31.18 3.31
CA PHE A 18 -11.13 -30.43 3.97
C PHE A 18 -11.75 -29.35 4.87
N PRO A 19 -11.25 -29.20 6.10
CA PRO A 19 -11.70 -28.13 6.99
C PRO A 19 -11.38 -26.78 6.36
N LEU A 20 -12.37 -25.89 6.39
CA LEU A 20 -12.18 -24.51 5.95
C LEU A 20 -11.36 -23.75 6.99
N ALA A 21 -10.59 -22.74 6.56
CA ALA A 21 -9.67 -22.00 7.39
C ALA A 21 -10.29 -21.32 8.64
N HIS A 22 -11.63 -21.19 8.69
CA HIS A 22 -12.37 -20.64 9.82
C HIS A 22 -12.91 -21.70 10.80
N ILE A 23 -12.67 -22.99 10.55
CA ILE A 23 -13.08 -24.08 11.43
C ILE A 23 -11.91 -24.44 12.35
N GLU A 24 -12.00 -24.06 13.60
CA GLU A 24 -11.08 -24.49 14.65
C GLU A 24 -11.41 -25.92 15.04
N SER A 25 -10.53 -26.85 14.70
CA SER A 25 -10.61 -28.23 15.15
C SER A 25 -9.44 -28.55 16.07
N PRO A 26 -9.67 -29.04 17.31
CA PRO A 26 -8.61 -29.28 18.28
C PRO A 26 -7.57 -30.32 17.83
N ASN A 27 -7.89 -31.11 16.81
CA ASN A 27 -6.98 -32.15 16.28
C ASN A 27 -6.34 -31.76 14.93
N LEU A 28 -6.56 -30.53 14.45
CA LEU A 28 -5.98 -30.05 13.20
C LEU A 28 -4.75 -29.21 13.49
N GLN A 29 -3.60 -29.74 13.21
CA GLN A 29 -2.39 -28.96 13.16
C GLN A 29 -2.30 -28.27 11.80
N TRP A 30 -2.54 -26.96 11.75
CA TRP A 30 -2.23 -26.17 10.58
C TRP A 30 -0.74 -26.26 10.33
N VAL A 31 -0.35 -26.81 9.18
CA VAL A 31 1.04 -26.81 8.75
C VAL A 31 1.43 -25.35 8.52
N LYS A 32 2.32 -24.83 9.37
CA LYS A 32 2.93 -23.52 9.15
C LYS A 32 3.55 -23.51 7.75
N THR A 33 3.37 -22.41 7.04
CA THR A 33 4.06 -22.15 5.78
C THR A 33 5.55 -22.44 5.97
N LYS A 34 6.18 -23.02 4.93
CA LYS A 34 7.60 -23.38 4.96
C LYS A 34 8.42 -22.13 5.32
N GLU A 35 9.08 -22.15 6.45
CA GLU A 35 10.01 -21.09 6.83
C GLU A 35 11.24 -21.19 5.92
N ILE A 36 11.57 -20.07 5.29
CA ILE A 36 12.73 -19.95 4.39
C ILE A 36 13.71 -19.00 5.06
N ALA A 37 14.99 -19.36 5.05
CA ALA A 37 16.03 -18.48 5.55
C ALA A 37 16.03 -17.14 4.80
N PRO A 38 16.20 -16.02 5.50
CA PRO A 38 16.33 -14.73 4.84
C PRO A 38 17.55 -14.71 3.91
N PRO A 39 17.54 -13.88 2.86
CA PRO A 39 18.71 -13.69 2.01
C PRO A 39 19.93 -13.27 2.82
N GLN A 40 21.11 -13.82 2.52
CA GLN A 40 22.36 -13.51 3.25
C GLN A 40 22.82 -12.05 3.11
N ASN A 41 22.34 -11.36 2.08
CA ASN A 41 22.69 -9.97 1.76
C ASN A 41 21.63 -8.95 2.18
N LEU A 42 20.77 -9.29 3.16
CA LEU A 42 19.84 -8.30 3.72
C LEU A 42 20.62 -7.15 4.35
N PRO A 43 20.26 -5.90 4.03
CA PRO A 43 20.86 -4.73 4.66
C PRO A 43 20.59 -4.75 6.17
N LYS A 44 21.65 -4.56 6.96
CA LYS A 44 21.53 -4.47 8.43
C LYS A 44 21.14 -3.07 8.90
N THR A 45 21.22 -2.09 8.02
CA THR A 45 20.85 -0.71 8.30
C THR A 45 20.21 -0.11 7.06
N GLY A 46 19.31 0.83 7.22
CA GLY A 46 18.64 1.51 6.10
C GLY A 46 17.87 2.74 6.54
N GLN A 47 17.26 3.42 5.60
CA GLN A 47 16.50 4.64 5.88
C GLN A 47 15.10 4.32 6.41
N ILE A 48 14.52 3.19 6.01
CA ILE A 48 13.18 2.78 6.40
C ILE A 48 13.20 1.34 6.87
N LEU A 49 12.75 1.12 8.08
CA LEU A 49 12.46 -0.19 8.63
C LEU A 49 11.12 -0.67 8.09
N ILE A 50 11.12 -1.80 7.39
CA ILE A 50 9.91 -2.42 6.84
C ILE A 50 9.29 -3.39 7.85
N GLY A 51 10.13 -4.07 8.62
CA GLY A 51 9.72 -5.10 9.57
C GLY A 51 10.90 -5.91 10.04
N GLU A 52 10.59 -7.05 10.64
CA GLU A 52 11.56 -7.97 11.22
C GLU A 52 11.42 -9.36 10.59
N SER A 53 12.54 -9.96 10.25
CA SER A 53 12.61 -11.35 9.81
C SER A 53 12.96 -12.25 11.01
N ILE A 54 12.06 -13.17 11.33
CA ILE A 54 12.26 -14.16 12.40
C ILE A 54 12.51 -15.51 11.74
N TYR A 55 13.70 -16.04 11.92
CA TYR A 55 14.08 -17.35 11.40
C TYR A 55 14.88 -18.15 12.41
N ARG A 56 14.40 -19.34 12.80
CA ARG A 56 15.01 -20.24 13.78
C ARG A 56 15.35 -19.58 15.13
N GLY A 57 14.56 -18.57 15.53
CA GLY A 57 14.78 -17.83 16.78
C GLY A 57 15.81 -16.69 16.67
N GLU A 58 16.37 -16.45 15.49
CA GLU A 58 17.14 -15.27 15.19
C GLU A 58 16.22 -14.20 14.60
N GLU A 59 16.31 -12.99 15.13
CA GLU A 59 15.54 -11.82 14.73
C GLU A 59 16.48 -10.86 13.99
N GLN A 60 16.05 -10.40 12.82
CA GLN A 60 16.80 -9.46 12.01
C GLN A 60 15.89 -8.41 11.41
N ASP A 61 16.18 -7.15 11.67
CA ASP A 61 15.51 -6.03 11.03
C ASP A 61 15.69 -6.03 9.52
N VAL A 62 14.63 -5.68 8.79
CA VAL A 62 14.63 -5.60 7.33
C VAL A 62 14.43 -4.15 6.93
N TYR A 63 15.40 -3.59 6.22
CA TYR A 63 15.41 -2.19 5.79
C TYR A 63 15.38 -2.04 4.28
N PHE A 64 14.80 -0.94 3.84
CA PHE A 64 15.17 -0.36 2.55
C PHE A 64 16.51 0.35 2.68
N SER A 65 17.52 -0.14 1.97
CA SER A 65 18.91 0.27 2.18
C SER A 65 19.29 1.55 1.45
N ASN A 66 18.70 1.82 0.29
CA ASN A 66 19.14 2.92 -0.56
C ASN A 66 17.98 3.62 -1.30
N GLU A 67 18.24 4.85 -1.76
CA GLU A 67 17.27 5.64 -2.51
C GLU A 67 16.94 5.06 -3.90
N GLN A 68 17.85 4.29 -4.50
CA GLN A 68 17.63 3.71 -5.82
C GLN A 68 16.57 2.61 -5.78
N ASP A 69 16.56 1.80 -4.72
CA ASP A 69 15.53 0.77 -4.54
C ASP A 69 14.16 1.41 -4.24
N ARG A 70 14.15 2.55 -3.59
CA ARG A 70 12.93 3.31 -3.27
C ARG A 70 12.32 4.05 -4.47
N ARG A 71 13.07 4.30 -5.52
CA ARG A 71 12.55 4.86 -6.77
C ARG A 71 11.73 3.86 -7.59
N ARG A 72 11.72 2.58 -7.19
CA ARG A 72 10.88 1.55 -7.79
C ARG A 72 9.49 1.60 -7.15
N HIS A 73 8.48 1.30 -7.96
CA HIS A 73 7.12 1.20 -7.44
C HIS A 73 7.01 0.04 -6.45
N PHE A 74 6.31 0.30 -5.34
CA PHE A 74 6.04 -0.70 -4.32
C PHE A 74 4.55 -1.02 -4.32
N TYR A 75 4.21 -2.27 -4.51
CA TYR A 75 2.82 -2.73 -4.57
C TYR A 75 2.54 -3.70 -3.44
N ILE A 76 1.62 -3.33 -2.55
CA ILE A 76 1.27 -4.13 -1.37
C ILE A 76 -0.06 -4.81 -1.61
N ILE A 77 -0.07 -6.14 -1.62
CA ILE A 77 -1.26 -6.97 -1.79
C ILE A 77 -1.53 -7.74 -0.51
N GLY A 78 -2.77 -7.76 -0.10
CA GLY A 78 -3.20 -8.52 1.07
C GLY A 78 -4.70 -8.40 1.30
N GLN A 79 -5.25 -9.31 2.07
CA GLN A 79 -6.65 -9.26 2.50
C GLN A 79 -6.89 -8.06 3.43
N THR A 80 -8.14 -7.63 3.58
CA THR A 80 -8.51 -6.60 4.56
C THR A 80 -8.10 -7.05 5.97
N GLY A 81 -7.53 -6.13 6.75
CA GLY A 81 -7.05 -6.42 8.12
C GLY A 81 -5.66 -7.05 8.22
N THR A 82 -4.93 -7.24 7.11
CA THR A 82 -3.57 -7.82 7.14
C THR A 82 -2.44 -6.81 7.36
N GLY A 83 -2.75 -5.55 7.69
CA GLY A 83 -1.75 -4.54 8.02
C GLY A 83 -1.16 -3.76 6.83
N LYS A 84 -1.77 -3.82 5.64
CA LYS A 84 -1.29 -3.05 4.47
C LYS A 84 -1.18 -1.56 4.75
N THR A 85 -2.25 -0.96 5.29
CA THR A 85 -2.31 0.47 5.61
C THR A 85 -1.32 0.81 6.73
N SER A 86 -1.18 -0.04 7.74
CA SER A 86 -0.22 0.15 8.82
C SER A 86 1.23 0.16 8.31
N LEU A 87 1.58 -0.75 7.40
CA LEU A 87 2.91 -0.75 6.77
C LEU A 87 3.16 0.53 5.97
N MET A 88 2.18 0.97 5.16
CA MET A 88 2.29 2.24 4.41
C MET A 88 2.44 3.43 5.35
N GLN A 89 1.64 3.49 6.40
CA GLN A 89 1.69 4.54 7.42
C GLN A 89 3.08 4.63 8.05
N GLU A 90 3.63 3.51 8.52
CA GLU A 90 4.95 3.46 9.14
C GLU A 90 6.07 3.92 8.18
N MET A 91 6.01 3.50 6.92
CA MET A 91 6.96 3.94 5.91
C MET A 91 6.89 5.45 5.68
N ILE A 92 5.68 6.01 5.59
CA ILE A 92 5.44 7.45 5.37
C ILE A 92 5.94 8.26 6.58
N ILE A 93 5.61 7.84 7.80
CA ILE A 93 6.03 8.52 9.02
C ILE A 93 7.56 8.56 9.13
N GLN A 94 8.23 7.46 8.81
CA GLN A 94 9.70 7.40 8.81
C GLN A 94 10.30 8.33 7.74
N ASP A 95 9.68 8.43 6.55
CA ASP A 95 10.13 9.36 5.51
C ASP A 95 10.01 10.82 5.97
N ILE A 96 8.89 11.19 6.55
CA ILE A 96 8.67 12.52 7.10
C ILE A 96 9.69 12.83 8.20
N ALA A 97 9.93 11.88 9.10
CA ALA A 97 10.90 12.03 10.17
C ALA A 97 12.35 12.19 9.64
N ASN A 98 12.67 11.53 8.54
CA ASN A 98 13.94 11.63 7.84
C ASN A 98 14.07 12.89 6.94
N GLY A 99 13.10 13.82 7.01
CA GLY A 99 13.12 15.09 6.26
C GLY A 99 12.80 14.94 4.77
N LYS A 100 12.21 13.81 4.35
CA LYS A 100 11.82 13.60 2.95
C LYS A 100 10.46 14.23 2.65
N GLY A 101 10.23 14.60 1.40
CA GLY A 101 8.91 15.00 0.90
C GLY A 101 8.07 13.76 0.58
N VAL A 102 6.80 13.80 0.98
CA VAL A 102 5.85 12.70 0.76
C VAL A 102 4.53 13.25 0.25
N GLY A 103 3.98 12.65 -0.80
CA GLY A 103 2.60 12.89 -1.25
C GLY A 103 1.72 11.68 -0.94
N VAL A 104 0.59 11.91 -0.30
CA VAL A 104 -0.37 10.86 0.07
C VAL A 104 -1.71 11.17 -0.58
N ILE A 105 -2.32 10.16 -1.20
CA ILE A 105 -3.68 10.21 -1.71
C ILE A 105 -4.46 9.09 -1.02
N ASP A 106 -5.40 9.46 -0.17
CA ASP A 106 -6.24 8.51 0.56
C ASP A 106 -7.73 8.79 0.31
N PRO A 107 -8.43 7.89 -0.39
CA PRO A 107 -9.86 8.05 -0.66
C PRO A 107 -10.74 7.95 0.59
N HIS A 108 -10.23 7.36 1.68
CA HIS A 108 -10.99 7.11 2.91
C HIS A 108 -10.71 8.12 4.03
N GLY A 109 -9.51 8.73 4.05
CA GLY A 109 -9.10 9.72 5.03
C GLY A 109 -8.39 9.16 6.26
N ASP A 110 -8.68 7.93 6.67
CA ASP A 110 -8.15 7.32 7.91
C ASP A 110 -6.61 7.29 7.95
N LEU A 111 -5.97 7.03 6.82
CA LEU A 111 -4.51 7.02 6.71
C LEU A 111 -3.93 8.42 6.91
N ILE A 112 -4.54 9.43 6.32
CA ILE A 112 -4.10 10.83 6.44
C ILE A 112 -4.22 11.30 7.89
N GLU A 113 -5.35 11.04 8.56
CA GLU A 113 -5.54 11.41 9.96
C GLU A 113 -4.47 10.79 10.86
N ASN A 114 -4.18 9.50 10.67
CA ASN A 114 -3.14 8.80 11.42
C ASN A 114 -1.74 9.36 11.15
N ILE A 115 -1.42 9.74 9.91
CA ILE A 115 -0.14 10.36 9.56
C ILE A 115 -0.04 11.73 10.25
N LEU A 116 -1.06 12.58 10.15
CA LEU A 116 -1.08 13.91 10.75
C LEU A 116 -0.86 13.87 12.27
N ALA A 117 -1.45 12.87 12.96
CA ALA A 117 -1.26 12.67 14.39
C ALA A 117 0.19 12.33 14.78
N ASN A 118 1.01 11.83 13.85
CA ASN A 118 2.38 11.37 14.08
C ASN A 118 3.46 12.27 13.44
N ILE A 119 3.08 13.41 12.87
CA ILE A 119 4.06 14.34 12.27
C ILE A 119 4.89 15.02 13.34
N PRO A 120 6.23 15.07 13.20
CA PRO A 120 7.10 15.82 14.07
C PRO A 120 6.74 17.32 14.08
N LYS A 121 6.76 17.96 15.23
CA LYS A 121 6.43 19.40 15.37
C LYS A 121 7.25 20.29 14.44
N SER A 122 8.48 19.92 14.14
CA SER A 122 9.38 20.65 13.23
C SER A 122 8.94 20.60 11.76
N ARG A 123 7.98 19.75 11.41
CA ARG A 123 7.51 19.55 10.04
C ARG A 123 6.06 19.99 9.84
N VAL A 124 5.41 20.53 10.87
CA VAL A 124 4.00 20.95 10.80
C VAL A 124 3.78 22.05 9.76
N ASP A 125 4.71 22.99 9.66
CA ASP A 125 4.63 24.12 8.71
C ASP A 125 4.87 23.69 7.25
N ASP A 126 5.38 22.48 7.02
CA ASP A 126 5.61 21.93 5.68
C ASP A 126 4.39 21.17 5.13
N ILE A 127 3.31 21.09 5.91
CA ILE A 127 2.13 20.29 5.53
C ILE A 127 1.23 21.09 4.59
N VAL A 128 0.87 20.48 3.48
CA VAL A 128 -0.21 20.95 2.61
C VAL A 128 -1.31 19.89 2.63
N LEU A 129 -2.39 20.19 3.34
CA LEU A 129 -3.58 19.32 3.40
C LEU A 129 -4.61 19.82 2.38
N PHE A 130 -5.00 18.92 1.47
CA PHE A 130 -6.03 19.20 0.48
C PHE A 130 -7.26 18.34 0.73
N GLU A 131 -8.32 18.96 1.23
CA GLU A 131 -9.62 18.34 1.50
C GLU A 131 -10.67 18.91 0.53
N PRO A 132 -10.97 18.20 -0.58
CA PRO A 132 -11.88 18.71 -1.62
C PRO A 132 -13.33 18.93 -1.13
N PHE A 133 -13.70 18.27 -0.02
CA PHE A 133 -15.05 18.32 0.53
C PHE A 133 -15.21 19.32 1.70
N ASP A 134 -14.13 19.97 2.12
CA ASP A 134 -14.21 21.04 3.12
C ASP A 134 -14.83 22.30 2.48
N THR A 135 -16.09 22.53 2.80
CA THR A 135 -16.85 23.68 2.31
C THR A 135 -16.67 24.94 3.19
N GLU A 136 -16.20 24.76 4.43
CA GLU A 136 -15.97 25.87 5.35
C GLU A 136 -14.62 26.55 5.08
N ASN A 137 -13.59 25.75 4.69
CA ASN A 137 -12.25 26.22 4.37
C ASN A 137 -11.84 25.75 2.97
N PRO A 138 -12.50 26.22 1.90
CA PRO A 138 -12.18 25.75 0.55
C PRO A 138 -10.75 26.16 0.18
N MET A 139 -9.94 25.18 -0.18
CA MET A 139 -8.59 25.44 -0.67
C MET A 139 -8.65 25.94 -2.12
N GLY A 140 -8.16 27.16 -2.35
CA GLY A 140 -7.98 27.70 -3.70
C GLY A 140 -6.71 27.16 -4.34
N LEU A 141 -6.86 26.43 -5.45
CA LEU A 141 -5.71 26.02 -6.26
C LEU A 141 -5.57 26.97 -7.46
N ASN A 142 -4.49 27.75 -7.49
CA ASN A 142 -4.18 28.58 -8.64
C ASN A 142 -3.49 27.75 -9.72
N MET A 143 -4.28 27.17 -10.63
CA MET A 143 -3.75 26.34 -11.72
C MET A 143 -3.00 27.13 -12.81
N LEU A 144 -2.96 28.46 -12.71
CA LEU A 144 -2.31 29.32 -13.69
C LEU A 144 -1.04 29.98 -13.15
N GLU A 145 -0.61 29.63 -11.95
CA GLU A 145 0.60 30.16 -11.34
C GLU A 145 1.85 29.51 -11.92
N TRP A 146 2.79 30.32 -12.34
CA TRP A 146 4.07 29.90 -12.88
C TRP A 146 5.19 30.79 -12.42
N GLU A 147 6.35 30.21 -12.14
CA GLU A 147 7.55 30.94 -11.68
C GLU A 147 8.57 31.10 -12.84
N THR A 148 8.62 30.15 -13.75
CA THR A 148 9.56 30.16 -14.87
C THR A 148 8.84 30.03 -16.22
N PRO A 149 9.41 30.61 -17.33
CA PRO A 149 8.80 30.49 -18.65
C PRO A 149 8.55 29.03 -19.09
N ASP A 150 9.44 28.10 -18.74
CA ASP A 150 9.30 26.66 -19.08
C ASP A 150 8.11 26.04 -18.36
N GLN A 151 7.84 26.43 -17.11
CA GLN A 151 6.66 26.00 -16.37
C GLN A 151 5.37 26.51 -17.02
N LYS A 152 5.38 27.71 -17.59
CA LYS A 152 4.24 28.27 -18.28
C LYS A 152 3.80 27.40 -19.46
N ASP A 153 4.73 26.98 -20.32
CA ASP A 153 4.43 26.17 -21.49
C ASP A 153 3.94 24.78 -21.08
N PHE A 154 4.50 24.21 -20.03
CA PHE A 154 4.03 22.97 -19.42
C PHE A 154 2.60 23.10 -18.89
N LEU A 155 2.31 24.13 -18.09
CA LEU A 155 0.97 24.38 -17.56
C LEU A 155 -0.09 24.58 -18.65
N VAL A 156 0.24 25.31 -19.70
CA VAL A 156 -0.66 25.48 -20.85
C VAL A 156 -0.99 24.12 -21.48
N SER A 157 -0.01 23.25 -21.65
CA SER A 157 -0.19 21.91 -22.21
C SER A 157 -1.06 21.03 -21.32
N GLU A 158 -0.84 21.05 -20.01
CA GLU A 158 -1.65 20.31 -19.02
C GLU A 158 -3.09 20.83 -18.98
N MET A 159 -3.29 22.14 -19.00
CA MET A 159 -4.63 22.74 -19.05
C MET A 159 -5.39 22.33 -20.31
N ILE A 160 -4.76 22.36 -21.47
CA ILE A 160 -5.36 21.89 -22.73
C ILE A 160 -5.76 20.44 -22.61
N MET A 161 -4.92 19.59 -22.02
CA MET A 161 -5.21 18.17 -21.80
C MET A 161 -6.41 17.97 -20.87
N ILE A 162 -6.48 18.70 -19.75
CA ILE A 162 -7.59 18.64 -18.79
C ILE A 162 -8.89 19.05 -19.48
N PHE A 163 -8.91 20.19 -20.16
CA PHE A 163 -10.09 20.66 -20.89
C PHE A 163 -10.51 19.71 -22.00
N SER A 164 -9.57 19.13 -22.73
CA SER A 164 -9.86 18.13 -23.76
C SER A 164 -10.53 16.89 -23.16
N LYS A 165 -10.08 16.43 -21.99
CA LYS A 165 -10.70 15.29 -21.30
C LYS A 165 -12.08 15.60 -20.74
N LEU A 166 -12.28 16.81 -20.20
CA LEU A 166 -13.56 17.21 -19.59
C LEU A 166 -14.64 17.50 -20.62
N PHE A 167 -14.29 18.15 -21.72
CA PHE A 167 -15.27 18.66 -22.69
C PHE A 167 -15.36 17.83 -23.98
N HIS A 168 -14.42 16.88 -24.22
CA HIS A 168 -14.46 16.00 -25.39
C HIS A 168 -14.36 14.52 -24.99
N PRO A 169 -15.32 13.98 -24.22
CA PRO A 169 -15.25 12.59 -23.74
C PRO A 169 -15.34 11.54 -24.85
N LYS A 170 -15.70 11.91 -26.10
CA LYS A 170 -15.91 10.99 -27.23
C LYS A 170 -14.67 10.70 -28.09
N ILE A 171 -13.56 11.40 -27.91
CA ILE A 171 -12.37 11.23 -28.76
C ILE A 171 -11.54 9.99 -28.36
N TYR A 172 -11.71 9.44 -27.18
CA TYR A 172 -10.96 8.27 -26.71
C TYR A 172 -11.69 6.93 -26.86
N GLN A 173 -12.83 6.88 -27.53
CA GLN A 173 -13.42 5.63 -28.03
C GLN A 173 -12.93 5.34 -29.45
N CYS A 174 -11.62 5.25 -29.65
CA CYS A 174 -11.05 4.68 -30.85
C CYS A 174 -10.63 3.26 -30.58
N ASN A 175 -11.43 2.36 -31.12
CA ASN A 175 -11.11 1.08 -31.77
C ASN A 175 -9.95 0.25 -31.17
N TYR A 176 -10.34 -0.79 -30.50
CA TYR A 176 -9.69 -2.11 -30.59
C TYR A 176 -10.66 -3.08 -31.27
#